data_002974c4b3ed2f1de8d88cc59c52efa0
#
_entry.id   002974c4b3ed2f1de8d88cc59c52efa0
#
_cell.length_a   1.000
_cell.length_b   1.000
_cell.length_c   1.000
_cell.angle_alpha   90.00
_cell.angle_beta   90.00
_cell.angle_gamma   90.00
#
_symmetry.space_group_name_H-M   'P 1'
#
loop_
_entity.id
_entity.type
_entity.pdbx_description
1 polymer ?
#
loop_
_entity_poly.entity_id
_entity_poly.type
_entity_poly.pdbx_seq_one_letter_code
_entity_poly.pdbx_strand_id
1 'polypeptide(L)'
;ILNYLPKGIIGLLIAVIISAAMSSTAGEINALASTTMVDFYQRLGKKELNDQEKVTVSKWFTLLWGAIAITFALFARLVENLIEAVNILGSVFYGTILGVFLTAFFLKFVKAKSVLIAAILAQATVFILFFSKQIDISYLWYNLIGCALVFFGALIIQFGFLAVEKK
;
A
#
# COMPACT_ATOMS: atom_id res chain seq x y z
N ILE A 1 11.12 -11.92 28.29
CA ILE A 1 12.48 -11.57 27.81
C ILE A 1 13.22 -10.79 28.91
N LEU A 2 12.64 -9.71 29.45
CA LEU A 2 13.32 -8.82 30.43
C LEU A 2 13.73 -9.50 31.73
N ASN A 3 13.02 -10.55 32.16
CA ASN A 3 13.23 -11.20 33.47
C ASN A 3 14.08 -12.50 33.40
N TYR A 4 14.35 -13.02 32.20
CA TYR A 4 15.00 -14.33 32.02
C TYR A 4 16.36 -14.29 31.31
N LEU A 5 16.73 -13.15 30.75
CA LEU A 5 17.98 -13.00 30.00
C LEU A 5 19.01 -12.14 30.74
N PRO A 6 20.32 -12.42 30.61
CA PRO A 6 21.38 -11.57 31.12
C PRO A 6 21.27 -10.13 30.57
N LYS A 7 21.57 -9.14 31.41
CA LYS A 7 21.43 -7.70 31.08
C LYS A 7 22.12 -7.30 29.77
N GLY A 8 23.30 -7.86 29.44
CA GLY A 8 24.00 -7.58 28.20
C GLY A 8 23.26 -8.07 26.94
N ILE A 9 22.63 -9.25 27.03
CA ILE A 9 21.86 -9.84 25.92
C ILE A 9 20.56 -9.03 25.70
N ILE A 10 19.93 -8.57 26.77
CA ILE A 10 18.74 -7.71 26.68
C ILE A 10 19.07 -6.43 25.90
N GLY A 11 20.17 -5.76 26.24
CA GLY A 11 20.62 -4.56 25.52
C GLY A 11 20.90 -4.80 24.04
N LEU A 12 21.56 -5.93 23.72
CA LEU A 12 21.82 -6.33 22.35
C LEU A 12 20.53 -6.57 21.57
N LEU A 13 19.57 -7.28 22.14
CA LEU A 13 18.26 -7.54 21.50
C LEU A 13 17.50 -6.25 21.23
N ILE A 14 17.46 -5.33 22.18
CA ILE A 14 16.80 -4.03 22.00
C ILE A 14 17.48 -3.25 20.89
N ALA A 15 18.82 -3.21 20.87
CA ALA A 15 19.56 -2.51 19.84
C ALA A 15 19.30 -3.09 18.43
N VAL A 16 19.24 -4.43 18.31
CA VAL A 16 18.94 -5.10 17.02
C VAL A 16 17.50 -4.79 16.57
N ILE A 17 16.52 -4.84 17.46
CA ILE A 17 15.12 -4.53 17.14
C ILE A 17 14.99 -3.08 16.66
N ILE A 18 15.59 -2.14 17.38
CA ILE A 18 15.55 -0.72 17.00
C ILE A 18 16.26 -0.52 15.65
N SER A 19 17.43 -1.11 15.46
CA SER A 19 18.19 -1.00 14.21
C SER A 19 17.42 -1.56 13.01
N ALA A 20 16.79 -2.73 13.17
CA ALA A 20 15.94 -3.32 12.14
C ALA A 20 14.73 -2.43 11.80
N ALA A 21 14.04 -1.91 12.82
CA ALA A 21 12.91 -1.02 12.64
C ALA A 21 13.33 0.28 11.91
N MET A 22 14.45 0.89 12.31
CA MET A 22 14.97 2.10 11.66
C MET A 22 15.33 1.85 10.20
N SER A 23 15.97 0.72 9.90
CA SER A 23 16.35 0.35 8.52
C SER A 23 15.13 0.19 7.62
N SER A 24 14.11 -0.54 8.06
CA SER A 24 12.86 -0.73 7.30
C SER A 24 12.14 0.60 7.09
N THR A 25 11.94 1.37 8.15
CA THR A 25 11.23 2.66 8.08
C THR A 25 11.94 3.66 7.17
N ALA A 26 13.27 3.73 7.23
CA ALA A 26 14.05 4.60 6.34
C ALA A 26 13.88 4.20 4.86
N GLY A 27 13.89 2.89 4.57
CA GLY A 27 13.67 2.37 3.22
C GLY A 27 12.28 2.72 2.68
N GLU A 28 11.24 2.55 3.50
CA GLU A 28 9.85 2.85 3.14
C GLU A 28 9.63 4.36 2.90
N ILE A 29 10.12 5.22 3.78
CA ILE A 29 10.03 6.67 3.62
C ILE A 29 10.76 7.13 2.35
N ASN A 30 11.94 6.57 2.07
CA ASN A 30 12.68 6.88 0.85
C ASN A 30 11.95 6.40 -0.41
N ALA A 31 11.37 5.21 -0.39
CA ALA A 31 10.55 4.69 -1.50
C ALA A 31 9.33 5.58 -1.77
N LEU A 32 8.59 5.96 -0.72
CA LEU A 32 7.44 6.88 -0.82
C LEU A 32 7.86 8.25 -1.38
N ALA A 33 8.96 8.81 -0.89
CA ALA A 33 9.47 10.10 -1.38
C ALA A 33 9.88 10.03 -2.86
N SER A 34 10.58 8.96 -3.26
CA SER A 34 11.01 8.76 -4.65
C SER A 34 9.83 8.57 -5.59
N THR A 35 8.86 7.73 -5.22
CA THR A 35 7.64 7.50 -6.00
C THR A 35 6.83 8.80 -6.12
N THR A 36 6.67 9.54 -5.04
CA THR A 36 5.96 10.82 -5.04
C THR A 36 6.64 11.83 -5.96
N MET A 37 7.97 11.89 -5.93
CA MET A 37 8.74 12.80 -6.77
C MET A 37 8.65 12.42 -8.26
N VAL A 38 8.85 11.14 -8.59
CA VAL A 38 8.89 10.67 -9.99
C VAL A 38 7.50 10.61 -10.59
N ASP A 39 6.56 9.92 -9.93
CA ASP A 39 5.26 9.62 -10.53
C ASP A 39 4.26 10.78 -10.43
N PHE A 40 4.30 11.53 -9.32
CA PHE A 40 3.38 12.66 -9.14
C PHE A 40 4.01 13.99 -9.53
N TYR A 41 5.16 14.35 -8.98
CA TYR A 41 5.70 15.68 -9.18
C TYR A 41 6.26 15.89 -10.60
N GLN A 42 7.06 14.97 -11.13
CA GLN A 42 7.63 15.07 -12.48
C GLN A 42 6.59 14.74 -13.54
N ARG A 43 5.91 13.60 -13.41
CA ARG A 43 5.02 13.10 -14.48
C ARG A 43 3.75 13.93 -14.62
N LEU A 44 3.09 14.33 -13.53
CA LEU A 44 1.91 15.18 -13.58
C LEU A 44 2.27 16.65 -13.78
N GLY A 45 3.37 17.12 -13.21
CA GLY A 45 3.85 18.49 -13.35
C GLY A 45 4.47 18.80 -14.70
N LYS A 46 4.74 17.79 -15.57
CA LYS A 46 5.43 17.91 -16.85
C LYS A 46 6.74 18.74 -16.77
N LYS A 47 7.41 18.66 -15.63
CA LYS A 47 8.58 19.48 -15.33
C LYS A 47 9.85 18.63 -15.46
N GLU A 48 10.70 18.98 -16.41
CA GLU A 48 12.04 18.42 -16.47
C GLU A 48 12.90 19.12 -15.40
N LEU A 49 13.26 18.36 -14.37
CA LEU A 49 14.08 18.82 -13.25
C LEU A 49 15.54 18.46 -13.53
N ASN A 50 16.43 19.38 -13.19
CA ASN A 50 17.86 19.08 -13.10
C ASN A 50 18.14 18.12 -11.95
N ASP A 51 19.25 17.38 -11.98
CA ASP A 51 19.55 16.35 -10.96
C ASP A 51 19.66 16.93 -9.53
N GLN A 52 20.18 18.15 -9.39
CA GLN A 52 20.19 18.84 -8.10
C GLN A 52 18.79 19.19 -7.59
N GLU A 53 17.90 19.60 -8.46
CA GLU A 53 16.51 19.90 -8.11
C GLU A 53 15.76 18.62 -7.70
N LYS A 54 15.99 17.50 -8.41
CA LYS A 54 15.42 16.18 -8.05
C LYS A 54 15.79 15.78 -6.63
N VAL A 55 17.07 15.91 -6.27
CA VAL A 55 17.55 15.59 -4.92
C VAL A 55 16.89 16.50 -3.87
N THR A 56 16.78 17.80 -4.16
CA THR A 56 16.16 18.75 -3.23
C THR A 56 14.68 18.46 -3.02
N VAL A 57 13.94 18.23 -4.10
CA VAL A 57 12.52 17.89 -4.04
C VAL A 57 12.31 16.55 -3.32
N SER A 58 13.14 15.55 -3.60
CA SER A 58 13.08 14.26 -2.92
C SER A 58 13.29 14.39 -1.42
N LYS A 59 14.23 15.22 -0.97
CA LYS A 59 14.45 15.51 0.46
C LYS A 59 13.20 16.13 1.12
N TRP A 60 12.53 17.06 0.44
CA TRP A 60 11.29 17.64 0.96
C TRP A 60 10.18 16.60 1.09
N PHE A 61 10.03 15.69 0.11
CA PHE A 61 9.08 14.59 0.22
C PHE A 61 9.46 13.60 1.32
N THR A 62 10.75 13.34 1.54
CA THR A 62 11.22 12.52 2.67
C THR A 62 10.83 13.14 4.00
N LEU A 63 11.00 14.46 4.18
CA LEU A 63 10.55 15.17 5.37
C LEU A 63 9.02 15.12 5.54
N LEU A 64 8.28 15.32 4.47
CA LEU A 64 6.82 15.24 4.48
C LEU A 64 6.33 13.85 4.95
N TRP A 65 6.82 12.79 4.31
CA TRP A 65 6.44 11.42 4.65
C TRP A 65 6.90 11.02 6.05
N GLY A 66 8.08 11.48 6.47
CA GLY A 66 8.57 11.32 7.85
C GLY A 66 7.65 12.00 8.87
N ALA A 67 7.20 13.23 8.60
CA ALA A 67 6.27 13.94 9.46
C ALA A 67 4.91 13.22 9.55
N ILE A 68 4.40 12.72 8.42
CA ILE A 68 3.16 11.91 8.38
C ILE A 68 3.33 10.63 9.21
N ALA A 69 4.46 9.93 9.08
CA ALA A 69 4.74 8.72 9.83
C ALA A 69 4.80 8.97 11.35
N ILE A 70 5.45 10.06 11.78
CA ILE A 70 5.50 10.46 13.19
C ILE A 70 4.10 10.80 13.70
N THR A 71 3.32 11.55 12.92
CA THR A 71 1.95 11.89 13.28
C THR A 71 1.10 10.63 13.46
N PHE A 72 1.19 9.68 12.53
CA PHE A 72 0.50 8.40 12.63
C PHE A 72 0.94 7.61 13.87
N ALA A 73 2.24 7.57 14.16
CA ALA A 73 2.79 6.88 15.33
C ALA A 73 2.26 7.46 16.65
N LEU A 74 2.06 8.79 16.73
CA LEU A 74 1.46 9.43 17.91
C LEU A 74 0.00 9.02 18.10
N PHE A 75 -0.79 8.92 17.04
CA PHE A 75 -2.16 8.44 17.10
C PHE A 75 -2.26 6.93 17.34
N ALA A 76 -1.30 6.14 16.88
CA ALA A 76 -1.25 4.70 17.08
C ALA A 76 -1.19 4.30 18.57
N ARG A 77 -0.71 5.18 19.44
CA ARG A 77 -0.71 4.96 20.92
C ARG A 77 -2.12 4.87 21.51
N LEU A 78 -3.14 5.36 20.81
CA LEU A 78 -4.54 5.31 21.24
C LEU A 78 -5.22 3.98 20.91
N VAL A 79 -4.54 3.10 20.16
CA VAL A 79 -5.08 1.81 19.74
C VAL A 79 -4.57 0.73 20.69
N GLU A 80 -5.47 -0.01 21.29
CA GLU A 80 -5.14 -1.06 22.29
C GLU A 80 -4.32 -2.21 21.66
N ASN A 81 -4.62 -2.59 20.42
CA ASN A 81 -3.92 -3.65 19.69
C ASN A 81 -3.40 -3.13 18.34
N LEU A 82 -2.18 -2.60 18.34
CA LEU A 82 -1.54 -2.02 17.15
C LEU A 82 -1.36 -3.04 16.02
N ILE A 83 -1.02 -4.30 16.36
CA ILE A 83 -0.80 -5.35 15.36
C ILE A 83 -2.11 -5.66 14.62
N GLU A 84 -3.20 -5.75 15.35
CA GLU A 84 -4.53 -5.98 14.78
C GLU A 84 -4.97 -4.82 13.90
N ALA A 85 -4.80 -3.57 14.36
CA ALA A 85 -5.14 -2.38 13.61
C ALA A 85 -4.37 -2.30 12.27
N VAL A 86 -3.07 -2.58 12.27
CA VAL A 86 -2.24 -2.61 11.06
C VAL A 86 -2.69 -3.72 10.11
N ASN A 87 -3.02 -4.90 10.64
CA ASN A 87 -3.52 -6.00 9.80
C ASN A 87 -4.90 -5.70 9.19
N ILE A 88 -5.80 -5.07 9.94
CA ILE A 88 -7.09 -4.64 9.43
C ILE A 88 -6.90 -3.61 8.31
N LEU A 89 -6.11 -2.57 8.54
CA LEU A 89 -5.80 -1.56 7.51
C LEU A 89 -5.16 -2.20 6.27
N GLY A 90 -4.18 -3.09 6.48
CA GLY A 90 -3.53 -3.81 5.40
C GLY A 90 -4.51 -4.65 4.59
N SER A 91 -5.41 -5.38 5.26
CA SER A 91 -6.35 -6.28 4.59
C SER A 91 -7.31 -5.57 3.62
N VAL A 92 -7.62 -4.31 3.89
CA VAL A 92 -8.47 -3.49 3.02
C VAL A 92 -7.78 -3.15 1.69
N PHE A 93 -6.45 -3.04 1.67
CA PHE A 93 -5.69 -2.63 0.48
C PHE A 93 -4.96 -3.79 -0.21
N TYR A 94 -4.41 -4.72 0.56
CA TYR A 94 -3.53 -5.76 0.03
C TYR A 94 -4.20 -6.65 -1.00
N GLY A 95 -5.50 -6.95 -0.82
CA GLY A 95 -6.26 -7.77 -1.75
C GLY A 95 -6.34 -7.13 -3.15
N THR A 96 -6.67 -5.85 -3.21
CA THR A 96 -6.75 -5.11 -4.47
C THR A 96 -5.39 -5.02 -5.16
N ILE A 97 -4.34 -4.72 -4.39
CA ILE A 97 -2.97 -4.65 -4.91
C ILE A 97 -2.54 -6.01 -5.46
N LEU A 98 -2.75 -7.09 -4.70
CA LEU A 98 -2.46 -8.45 -5.15
C LEU A 98 -3.22 -8.80 -6.44
N GLY A 99 -4.50 -8.44 -6.52
CA GLY A 99 -5.32 -8.64 -7.71
C GLY A 99 -4.77 -7.94 -8.96
N VAL A 100 -4.28 -6.71 -8.82
CA VAL A 100 -3.62 -5.96 -9.90
C VAL A 100 -2.36 -6.70 -10.36
N PHE A 101 -1.50 -7.14 -9.44
CA PHE A 101 -0.29 -7.89 -9.78
C PHE A 101 -0.61 -9.22 -10.46
N LEU A 102 -1.53 -10.02 -9.91
CA LEU A 102 -1.93 -11.29 -10.52
C LEU A 102 -2.50 -11.09 -11.92
N THR A 103 -3.33 -10.06 -12.10
CA THR A 103 -3.86 -9.73 -13.43
C THR A 103 -2.74 -9.36 -14.40
N ALA A 104 -1.78 -8.55 -13.99
CA ALA A 104 -0.65 -8.15 -14.83
C ALA A 104 0.26 -9.33 -15.21
N PHE A 105 0.48 -10.28 -14.31
CA PHE A 105 1.34 -11.43 -14.57
C PHE A 105 0.66 -12.51 -15.41
N PHE A 106 -0.60 -12.84 -15.10
CA PHE A 106 -1.28 -13.98 -15.71
C PHE A 106 -2.13 -13.59 -16.92
N LEU A 107 -2.67 -12.37 -16.98
CA LEU A 107 -3.59 -11.93 -18.03
C LEU A 107 -2.98 -10.88 -18.94
N LYS A 108 -1.91 -11.25 -19.65
CA LYS A 108 -1.15 -10.34 -20.55
C LYS A 108 -1.99 -9.68 -21.66
N PHE A 109 -3.17 -10.22 -21.99
CA PHE A 109 -4.08 -9.66 -23.00
C PHE A 109 -4.98 -8.55 -22.45
N VAL A 110 -5.04 -8.37 -21.13
CA VAL A 110 -5.88 -7.34 -20.49
C VAL A 110 -5.16 -5.99 -20.54
N LYS A 111 -5.82 -4.99 -21.11
CA LYS A 111 -5.27 -3.63 -21.24
C LYS A 111 -5.23 -2.93 -19.87
N ALA A 112 -4.24 -2.07 -19.64
CA ALA A 112 -4.06 -1.33 -18.37
C ALA A 112 -5.31 -0.55 -17.94
N LYS A 113 -6.10 -0.01 -18.88
CA LYS A 113 -7.36 0.70 -18.58
C LYS A 113 -8.39 -0.20 -17.91
N SER A 114 -8.53 -1.45 -18.36
CA SER A 114 -9.46 -2.42 -17.78
C SER A 114 -9.05 -2.80 -16.35
N VAL A 115 -7.75 -2.99 -16.12
CA VAL A 115 -7.21 -3.28 -14.78
C VAL A 115 -7.43 -2.11 -13.83
N LEU A 116 -7.17 -0.88 -14.28
CA LEU A 116 -7.36 0.33 -13.46
C LEU A 116 -8.82 0.50 -13.03
N ILE A 117 -9.77 0.35 -13.98
CA ILE A 117 -11.20 0.46 -13.66
C ILE A 117 -11.62 -0.64 -12.70
N ALA A 118 -11.19 -1.89 -12.94
CA ALA A 118 -11.46 -3.01 -12.06
C ALA A 118 -10.90 -2.78 -10.65
N ALA A 119 -9.68 -2.26 -10.53
CA ALA A 119 -9.05 -1.97 -9.26
C ALA A 119 -9.80 -0.88 -8.47
N ILE A 120 -10.23 0.20 -9.13
CA ILE A 120 -11.00 1.27 -8.49
C ILE A 120 -12.35 0.73 -8.00
N LEU A 121 -13.06 -0.04 -8.82
CA LEU A 121 -14.35 -0.62 -8.45
C LEU A 121 -14.21 -1.65 -7.32
N ALA A 122 -13.21 -2.51 -7.39
CA ALA A 122 -12.92 -3.48 -6.34
C ALA A 122 -12.58 -2.79 -5.01
N GLN A 123 -11.73 -1.76 -5.05
CA GLN A 123 -11.37 -1.01 -3.85
C GLN A 123 -12.57 -0.28 -3.25
N ALA A 124 -13.43 0.33 -4.07
CA ALA A 124 -14.66 0.95 -3.61
C ALA A 124 -15.61 -0.09 -2.96
N THR A 125 -15.74 -1.28 -3.55
CA THR A 125 -16.55 -2.36 -3.00
C THR A 125 -16.01 -2.84 -1.64
N VAL A 126 -14.68 -3.02 -1.53
CA VAL A 126 -14.05 -3.41 -0.24
C VAL A 126 -14.29 -2.33 0.82
N PHE A 127 -14.18 -1.05 0.49
CA PHE A 127 -14.49 0.03 1.42
C PHE A 127 -15.96 0.02 1.86
N ILE A 128 -16.90 -0.17 0.93
CA ILE A 128 -18.33 -0.25 1.25
C ILE A 128 -18.59 -1.43 2.19
N LEU A 129 -18.02 -2.58 1.94
CA LEU A 129 -18.15 -3.76 2.80
C LEU A 129 -17.54 -3.50 4.18
N PHE A 130 -16.37 -2.87 4.25
CA PHE A 130 -15.68 -2.57 5.50
C PHE A 130 -16.49 -1.60 6.39
N PHE A 131 -17.07 -0.55 5.80
CA PHE A 131 -17.84 0.44 6.54
C PHE A 131 -19.31 0.03 6.79
N SER A 132 -19.82 -0.93 6.04
CA SER A 132 -21.26 -1.32 6.07
C SER A 132 -21.68 -1.99 7.38
N LYS A 133 -20.77 -2.50 8.22
CA LYS A 133 -21.06 -3.18 9.50
C LYS A 133 -22.19 -4.22 9.50
N GLN A 134 -22.86 -4.43 8.36
CA GLN A 134 -24.02 -5.33 8.24
C GLN A 134 -23.61 -6.80 8.06
N ILE A 135 -22.37 -7.03 7.65
CA ILE A 135 -21.84 -8.36 7.38
C ILE A 135 -20.60 -8.53 8.24
N ASP A 136 -20.68 -9.43 9.20
CA ASP A 136 -19.58 -9.74 10.13
C ASP A 136 -18.53 -10.63 9.44
N ILE A 137 -17.80 -10.01 8.48
CA ILE A 137 -16.73 -10.68 7.73
C ILE A 137 -15.42 -10.45 8.48
N SER A 138 -14.71 -11.52 8.83
CA SER A 138 -13.35 -11.41 9.32
C SER A 138 -12.48 -10.61 8.32
N TYR A 139 -11.67 -9.68 8.84
CA TYR A 139 -10.83 -8.80 8.03
C TYR A 139 -9.92 -9.54 7.04
N LEU A 140 -9.57 -10.78 7.32
CA LEU A 140 -8.76 -11.63 6.43
C LEU A 140 -9.42 -11.90 5.08
N TRP A 141 -10.76 -11.95 5.03
CA TRP A 141 -11.51 -12.19 3.80
C TRP A 141 -11.45 -11.03 2.82
N TYR A 142 -11.21 -9.80 3.28
CA TYR A 142 -11.09 -8.65 2.38
C TYR A 142 -9.95 -8.80 1.39
N ASN A 143 -8.86 -9.48 1.77
CA ASN A 143 -7.76 -9.80 0.87
C ASN A 143 -8.21 -10.68 -0.31
N LEU A 144 -8.98 -11.74 -0.02
CA LEU A 144 -9.47 -12.65 -1.05
C LEU A 144 -10.51 -11.95 -1.94
N ILE A 145 -11.45 -11.25 -1.33
CA ILE A 145 -12.53 -10.53 -2.03
C ILE A 145 -11.93 -9.47 -2.95
N GLY A 146 -11.02 -8.62 -2.44
CA GLY A 146 -10.38 -7.57 -3.21
C GLY A 146 -9.60 -8.14 -4.40
N CYS A 147 -8.82 -9.19 -4.18
CA CYS A 147 -8.05 -9.86 -5.23
C CYS A 147 -8.97 -10.47 -6.32
N ALA A 148 -10.00 -11.20 -5.92
CA ALA A 148 -10.95 -11.83 -6.84
C ALA A 148 -11.71 -10.77 -7.66
N LEU A 149 -12.18 -9.71 -7.02
CA LEU A 149 -12.89 -8.63 -7.70
C LEU A 149 -12.03 -7.95 -8.77
N VAL A 150 -10.75 -7.69 -8.51
CA VAL A 150 -9.85 -7.13 -9.52
C VAL A 150 -9.62 -8.12 -10.64
N PHE A 151 -9.28 -9.36 -10.33
CA PHE A 151 -8.92 -10.36 -11.32
C PHE A 151 -10.08 -10.67 -12.28
N PHE A 152 -11.25 -10.99 -11.75
CA PHE A 152 -12.43 -11.28 -12.56
C PHE A 152 -13.05 -10.01 -13.15
N GLY A 153 -13.05 -8.90 -12.41
CA GLY A 153 -13.54 -7.62 -12.91
C GLY A 153 -12.75 -7.12 -14.11
N ALA A 154 -11.42 -7.24 -14.09
CA ALA A 154 -10.57 -6.86 -15.21
C ALA A 154 -10.86 -7.70 -16.47
N LEU A 155 -11.12 -9.00 -16.31
CA LEU A 155 -11.53 -9.89 -17.39
C LEU A 155 -12.87 -9.43 -17.99
N ILE A 156 -13.89 -9.25 -17.18
CA ILE A 156 -15.23 -8.86 -17.63
C ILE A 156 -15.17 -7.52 -18.38
N ILE A 157 -14.49 -6.54 -17.83
CA ILE A 157 -14.34 -5.20 -18.45
C ILE A 157 -13.58 -5.31 -19.76
N GLN A 158 -12.51 -6.12 -19.85
CA GLN A 158 -11.77 -6.31 -21.07
C GLN A 158 -12.60 -6.94 -22.17
N PHE A 159 -13.38 -7.99 -21.87
CA PHE A 159 -14.29 -8.59 -22.84
C PHE A 159 -15.39 -7.61 -23.29
N GLY A 160 -15.88 -6.76 -22.37
CA GLY A 160 -16.80 -5.68 -22.73
C GLY A 160 -16.21 -4.70 -23.74
N PHE A 161 -14.97 -4.27 -23.54
CA PHE A 161 -14.28 -3.37 -24.49
C PHE A 161 -14.04 -4.04 -25.85
N LEU A 162 -13.65 -5.32 -25.87
CA LEU A 162 -13.48 -6.07 -27.13
C LEU A 162 -14.78 -6.25 -27.90
N ALA A 163 -15.91 -6.38 -27.22
CA ALA A 163 -17.23 -6.48 -27.84
C ALA A 163 -17.68 -5.16 -28.47
N VAL A 164 -17.27 -4.02 -27.89
CA VAL A 164 -17.57 -2.68 -28.42
C VAL A 164 -16.66 -2.31 -29.58
N GLU A 165 -15.37 -2.69 -29.56
CA GLU A 165 -14.42 -2.46 -30.65
C GLU A 165 -14.74 -3.26 -31.95
N LYS A 166 -15.57 -4.32 -31.85
CA LYS A 166 -15.99 -5.15 -32.98
C LYS A 166 -17.30 -4.68 -33.67
N LYS A 167 -17.94 -3.66 -33.16
CA LYS A 167 -19.12 -3.01 -33.73
C LYS A 167 -18.73 -1.69 -34.44
#